data_2dc351f00cab317f71a4c9c17b575e48
#
_entry.id   2dc351f00cab317f71a4c9c17b575e48
#
_cell.length_a   1.000
_cell.length_b   1.000
_cell.length_c   1.000
_cell.angle_alpha   90.00
_cell.angle_beta   90.00
_cell.angle_gamma   90.00
#
_symmetry.space_group_name_H-M   'P 1'
#
loop_
_entity.id
_entity.type
_entity.pdbx_description
1 polymer ?
#
loop_
_entity_poly.entity_id
_entity_poly.type
_entity_poly.pdbx_seq_one_letter_code
_entity_poly.pdbx_strand_id
1 'polypeptide(L)'
;MLVPLYEAVYRRLDVGSGTRLLGLGCGSGLALLMAASRGAAVTGVDTSSDRLTLARERLLPAGRDAHARADARIVDGSPGDMAHGDMAHGDMAHGGTADTATSGTGTAGGRSPAYTVVTAFEPIGCLAGDADGLSEQLTEAVPLAGRGAAVVLAGWGPPERCATASVLRVATMLAEPLRGTGTWRPAHRDDLEDVARRAGLRPDGSGRVACPFGYADVDSAVRGLLSTGLFDPAISATDRIQVDKEIAEALHPYERQDGTVWMPNVFRYLIARTL
;
A
#
# COMPACT_ATOMS: atom_id res chain seq x y z
N MET A 1 3.94 11.13 -3.23
CA MET A 1 2.68 11.85 -3.34
C MET A 1 1.72 11.59 -2.17
N LEU A 2 1.69 10.39 -1.56
CA LEU A 2 0.84 10.11 -0.38
C LEU A 2 1.50 10.43 0.98
N VAL A 3 2.64 11.10 1.00
CA VAL A 3 3.37 11.47 2.24
C VAL A 3 2.48 12.14 3.28
N PRO A 4 1.62 13.12 2.95
CA PRO A 4 0.75 13.74 3.95
C PRO A 4 -0.24 12.74 4.58
N LEU A 5 -0.70 11.72 3.81
CA LEU A 5 -1.55 10.66 4.32
C LEU A 5 -0.80 9.78 5.33
N TYR A 6 0.41 9.34 4.99
CA TYR A 6 1.27 8.55 5.88
C TYR A 6 1.55 9.28 7.19
N GLU A 7 1.92 10.57 7.10
CA GLU A 7 2.19 11.40 8.28
C GLU A 7 0.97 11.56 9.18
N ALA A 8 -0.21 11.82 8.60
CA ALA A 8 -1.45 11.98 9.34
C ALA A 8 -1.81 10.70 10.10
N VAL A 9 -1.70 9.55 9.45
CA VAL A 9 -1.98 8.24 10.05
C VAL A 9 -0.96 7.91 11.14
N TYR A 10 0.34 8.05 10.87
CA TYR A 10 1.39 7.69 11.81
C TYR A 10 1.38 8.57 13.06
N ARG A 11 1.06 9.86 12.91
CA ARG A 11 0.85 10.76 14.04
C ARG A 11 -0.36 10.36 14.87
N ARG A 12 -1.48 9.99 14.23
CA ARG A 12 -2.71 9.59 14.91
C ARG A 12 -2.56 8.28 15.68
N LEU A 13 -1.74 7.35 15.19
CA LEU A 13 -1.48 6.06 15.81
C LEU A 13 -0.25 6.06 16.74
N ASP A 14 0.42 7.18 16.87
CA ASP A 14 1.68 7.33 17.63
C ASP A 14 2.72 6.26 17.22
N VAL A 15 2.93 6.12 15.91
CA VAL A 15 3.86 5.13 15.37
C VAL A 15 5.28 5.44 15.82
N GLY A 16 5.92 4.52 16.53
CA GLY A 16 7.25 4.67 17.12
C GLY A 16 7.90 3.34 17.48
N SER A 17 8.87 3.34 18.40
CA SER A 17 9.72 2.20 18.76
C SER A 17 8.97 0.96 19.30
N GLY A 18 7.74 1.12 19.79
CA GLY A 18 6.88 0.01 20.20
C GLY A 18 6.02 -0.57 19.08
N THR A 19 6.07 0.02 17.88
CA THR A 19 5.22 -0.37 16.76
C THR A 19 5.87 -1.48 15.95
N ARG A 20 5.08 -2.53 15.67
CA ARG A 20 5.40 -3.57 14.69
C ARG A 20 4.42 -3.44 13.53
N LEU A 21 4.88 -2.89 12.42
CA LEU A 21 4.05 -2.51 11.30
C LEU A 21 4.16 -3.51 10.15
N LEU A 22 3.01 -3.99 9.67
CA LEU A 22 2.87 -4.72 8.41
C LEU A 22 2.27 -3.80 7.35
N GLY A 23 2.99 -3.60 6.25
CA GLY A 23 2.51 -2.83 5.09
C GLY A 23 2.10 -3.76 3.95
N LEU A 24 0.80 -3.75 3.62
CA LEU A 24 0.21 -4.47 2.49
C LEU A 24 0.33 -3.61 1.23
N GLY A 25 0.73 -4.20 0.11
CA GLY A 25 1.01 -3.46 -1.11
C GLY A 25 2.02 -2.36 -0.84
N CYS A 26 3.19 -2.72 -0.24
CA CYS A 26 4.14 -1.74 0.27
C CYS A 26 4.81 -0.89 -0.82
N GLY A 27 4.63 -1.27 -2.08
CA GLY A 27 5.20 -0.58 -3.23
C GLY A 27 6.71 -0.39 -3.10
N SER A 28 7.18 0.81 -3.40
CA SER A 28 8.60 1.16 -3.27
C SER A 28 9.08 1.42 -1.83
N GLY A 29 8.29 1.09 -0.81
CA GLY A 29 8.68 1.11 0.60
C GLY A 29 8.71 2.49 1.27
N LEU A 30 8.21 3.56 0.64
CA LEU A 30 8.31 4.90 1.24
C LEU A 30 7.54 5.02 2.57
N ALA A 31 6.33 4.48 2.64
CA ALA A 31 5.56 4.46 3.89
C ALA A 31 6.30 3.70 4.99
N LEU A 32 6.89 2.54 4.67
CA LEU A 32 7.68 1.75 5.61
C LEU A 32 8.93 2.51 6.08
N LEU A 33 9.64 3.19 5.16
CA LEU A 33 10.80 4.02 5.52
C LEU A 33 10.40 5.12 6.51
N MET A 34 9.27 5.76 6.30
CA MET A 34 8.74 6.79 7.22
C MET A 34 8.35 6.23 8.58
N ALA A 35 7.84 5.00 8.66
CA ALA A 35 7.58 4.32 9.93
C ALA A 35 8.89 3.90 10.62
N ALA A 36 9.82 3.31 9.88
CA ALA A 36 11.13 2.91 10.40
C ALA A 36 11.94 4.10 10.93
N SER A 37 11.85 5.27 10.27
CA SER A 37 12.50 6.51 10.75
C SER A 37 11.93 7.03 12.07
N ARG A 38 10.73 6.55 12.47
CA ARG A 38 10.12 6.78 13.79
C ARG A 38 10.49 5.71 14.82
N GLY A 39 11.30 4.72 14.43
CA GLY A 39 11.72 3.61 15.30
C GLY A 39 10.80 2.38 15.25
N ALA A 40 9.83 2.32 14.33
CA ALA A 40 8.99 1.14 14.18
C ALA A 40 9.73 -0.02 13.52
N ALA A 41 9.49 -1.25 13.99
CA ALA A 41 9.85 -2.45 13.25
C ALA A 41 8.85 -2.65 12.09
N VAL A 42 9.36 -2.80 10.87
CA VAL A 42 8.51 -2.78 9.67
C VAL A 42 8.67 -4.06 8.84
N THR A 43 7.55 -4.57 8.36
CA THR A 43 7.52 -5.62 7.33
C THR A 43 6.65 -5.14 6.18
N GLY A 44 7.15 -5.26 4.95
CA GLY A 44 6.38 -4.95 3.75
C GLY A 44 6.16 -6.18 2.90
N VAL A 45 4.97 -6.30 2.34
CA VAL A 45 4.64 -7.30 1.32
C VAL A 45 4.12 -6.63 0.06
N ASP A 46 4.55 -7.12 -1.09
CA ASP A 46 4.08 -6.69 -2.41
C ASP A 46 4.35 -7.81 -3.42
N THR A 47 3.59 -7.85 -4.50
CA THR A 47 3.76 -8.85 -5.57
C THR A 47 4.60 -8.33 -6.74
N SER A 48 4.96 -7.04 -6.74
CA SER A 48 5.76 -6.42 -7.78
C SER A 48 7.25 -6.47 -7.46
N SER A 49 8.00 -7.32 -8.14
CA SER A 49 9.46 -7.50 -7.96
C SER A 49 10.25 -6.19 -8.13
N ASP A 50 9.85 -5.35 -9.10
CA ASP A 50 10.53 -4.07 -9.37
C ASP A 50 10.31 -3.08 -8.21
N ARG A 51 9.08 -3.00 -7.68
CA ARG A 51 8.77 -2.17 -6.52
C ARG A 51 9.50 -2.65 -5.26
N LEU A 52 9.56 -3.97 -5.07
CA LEU A 52 10.28 -4.58 -3.94
C LEU A 52 11.78 -4.35 -4.00
N THR A 53 12.36 -4.31 -5.19
CA THR A 53 13.78 -3.95 -5.36
C THR A 53 14.05 -2.55 -4.83
N LEU A 54 13.22 -1.56 -5.21
CA LEU A 54 13.31 -0.19 -4.69
C LEU A 54 13.05 -0.12 -3.17
N ALA A 55 12.13 -0.93 -2.67
CA ALA A 55 11.85 -0.99 -1.23
C ALA A 55 13.05 -1.52 -0.44
N ARG A 56 13.71 -2.57 -0.95
CA ARG A 56 14.94 -3.13 -0.35
C ARG A 56 16.09 -2.12 -0.37
N GLU A 57 16.32 -1.42 -1.47
CA GLU A 57 17.34 -0.38 -1.57
C GLU A 57 17.12 0.75 -0.55
N ARG A 58 15.89 1.14 -0.31
CA ARG A 58 15.53 2.19 0.65
C ARG A 58 15.65 1.76 2.09
N LEU A 59 15.20 0.57 2.42
CA LEU A 59 15.09 0.09 3.80
C LEU A 59 16.32 -0.67 4.27
N LEU A 60 17.01 -1.36 3.35
CA LEU A 60 18.13 -2.25 3.62
C LEU A 60 19.41 -1.83 2.88
N PRO A 61 19.81 -0.54 2.88
CA PRO A 61 21.01 -0.12 2.16
C PRO A 61 22.25 -0.82 2.68
N ALA A 62 23.16 -1.14 1.75
CA ALA A 62 24.46 -1.69 2.10
C ALA A 62 25.19 -0.71 3.04
N GLY A 63 25.60 -1.17 4.23
CA GLY A 63 26.32 -0.34 5.22
C GLY A 63 25.49 0.12 6.43
N ARG A 64 24.19 -0.15 6.51
CA ARG A 64 23.47 0.06 7.77
C ARG A 64 23.84 -0.98 8.83
N ASP A 65 23.82 -0.55 10.10
CA ASP A 65 24.07 -1.39 11.26
C ASP A 65 23.14 -2.62 11.29
N ALA A 66 23.65 -3.75 11.80
CA ALA A 66 22.91 -5.02 11.85
C ALA A 66 21.58 -4.90 12.59
N HIS A 67 21.48 -4.02 13.61
CA HIS A 67 20.23 -3.76 14.35
C HIS A 67 19.15 -3.11 13.48
N ALA A 68 19.51 -2.11 12.67
CA ALA A 68 18.57 -1.45 11.76
C ALA A 68 18.07 -2.38 10.63
N ARG A 69 18.82 -3.44 10.30
CA ARG A 69 18.40 -4.50 9.37
C ARG A 69 17.47 -5.52 10.01
N ALA A 70 17.61 -5.78 11.31
CA ALA A 70 16.75 -6.71 12.03
C ALA A 70 15.31 -6.21 12.16
N ASP A 71 15.11 -4.88 12.10
CA ASP A 71 13.81 -4.25 12.27
C ASP A 71 13.07 -3.98 10.95
N ALA A 72 13.66 -4.32 9.79
CA ALA A 72 13.04 -4.12 8.48
C ALA A 72 13.10 -5.42 7.64
N ARG A 73 11.92 -5.86 7.18
CA ARG A 73 11.76 -7.06 6.33
C ARG A 73 10.93 -6.72 5.11
N ILE A 74 11.34 -7.21 3.94
CA ILE A 74 10.61 -7.09 2.67
C ILE A 74 10.38 -8.47 2.10
N VAL A 75 9.11 -8.81 1.89
CA VAL A 75 8.63 -10.12 1.45
C VAL A 75 7.98 -9.97 0.06
N ASP A 76 8.32 -10.89 -0.84
CA ASP A 76 7.69 -11.04 -2.14
C ASP A 76 6.50 -11.99 -2.00
N GLY A 77 5.33 -11.57 -2.46
CA GLY A 77 4.11 -12.34 -2.42
C GLY A 77 2.99 -11.70 -1.60
N SER A 78 2.12 -12.54 -1.06
CA SER A 78 0.96 -12.17 -0.24
C SER A 78 1.25 -12.26 1.27
N PRO A 79 0.40 -11.68 2.12
CA PRO A 79 0.49 -11.87 3.56
C PRO A 79 0.39 -13.36 3.98
N GLY A 80 -0.32 -14.19 3.22
CA GLY A 80 -0.45 -15.63 3.46
C GLY A 80 0.89 -16.37 3.34
N ASP A 81 1.74 -15.95 2.43
CA ASP A 81 3.07 -16.56 2.22
C ASP A 81 3.99 -16.36 3.43
N MET A 82 3.76 -15.33 4.22
CA MET A 82 4.53 -15.07 5.45
C MET A 82 4.30 -16.12 6.53
N ALA A 83 3.08 -16.64 6.63
CA ALA A 83 2.73 -17.66 7.62
C ALA A 83 3.41 -19.02 7.33
N HIS A 84 3.72 -19.28 6.06
CA HIS A 84 4.37 -20.52 5.61
C HIS A 84 5.90 -20.42 5.59
N GLY A 85 6.46 -19.24 5.41
CA GLY A 85 7.90 -19.00 5.35
C GLY A 85 8.62 -19.14 6.69
N ASP A 86 7.98 -18.87 7.82
CA ASP A 86 8.55 -19.04 9.16
C ASP A 86 8.69 -20.53 9.56
N MET A 87 7.99 -21.45 8.88
CA MET A 87 8.11 -22.89 9.12
C MET A 87 9.29 -23.53 8.36
N ALA A 88 9.79 -22.88 7.31
CA ALA A 88 10.81 -23.46 6.42
C ALA A 88 12.28 -23.10 6.82
N HIS A 89 12.50 -22.18 7.75
CA HIS A 89 13.85 -21.76 8.17
C HIS A 89 14.31 -22.35 9.51
N GLY A 90 13.54 -23.28 10.10
CA GLY A 90 13.86 -23.93 11.38
C GLY A 90 14.75 -25.18 11.30
N ASP A 91 15.06 -25.71 10.11
CA ASP A 91 15.60 -27.07 10.04
C ASP A 91 16.75 -27.28 9.03
N MET A 92 17.76 -26.40 9.02
CA MET A 92 19.02 -26.70 8.31
C MET A 92 20.22 -25.96 8.93
N ALA A 93 20.62 -26.31 10.13
CA ALA A 93 22.01 -26.20 10.56
C ALA A 93 22.22 -26.97 11.87
N HIS A 94 22.79 -28.14 11.80
CA HIS A 94 23.90 -28.70 12.57
C HIS A 94 23.77 -30.21 12.68
N GLY A 95 24.49 -30.90 11.82
CA GLY A 95 24.99 -32.24 12.11
C GLY A 95 26.17 -32.10 13.07
N GLY A 96 26.08 -32.67 14.27
CA GLY A 96 27.17 -32.69 15.23
C GLY A 96 26.79 -33.44 16.50
N THR A 97 27.11 -34.75 16.54
CA THR A 97 27.42 -35.65 17.69
C THR A 97 26.68 -35.49 19.02
N ALA A 98 26.12 -36.64 19.41
CA ALA A 98 25.53 -37.00 20.70
C ALA A 98 26.40 -36.62 21.93
N ASP A 99 25.78 -36.11 22.98
CA ASP A 99 25.60 -36.80 24.26
C ASP A 99 24.92 -35.91 25.32
N THR A 100 24.20 -36.58 26.18
CA THR A 100 23.72 -36.19 27.52
C THR A 100 22.33 -35.57 27.64
N ALA A 101 21.45 -36.42 28.15
CA ALA A 101 20.12 -36.10 28.63
C ALA A 101 20.13 -35.04 29.75
N THR A 102 19.34 -33.99 29.56
CA THR A 102 18.75 -33.25 30.67
C THR A 102 17.36 -32.79 30.28
N SER A 103 16.37 -33.26 31.02
CA SER A 103 14.95 -32.90 30.90
C SER A 103 14.78 -31.41 31.13
N GLY A 104 14.48 -30.66 30.07
CA GLY A 104 14.14 -29.26 30.06
C GLY A 104 12.81 -29.08 29.31
N THR A 105 11.82 -28.62 30.03
CA THR A 105 10.47 -28.19 29.60
C THR A 105 10.46 -27.60 28.20
N GLY A 106 9.61 -28.19 27.33
CA GLY A 106 9.43 -27.76 25.95
C GLY A 106 9.07 -26.29 25.84
N THR A 107 9.98 -25.51 25.28
CA THR A 107 9.71 -24.18 24.78
C THR A 107 8.84 -24.32 23.53
N ALA A 108 7.57 -23.91 23.69
CA ALA A 108 6.63 -23.73 22.57
C ALA A 108 7.36 -22.98 21.44
N GLY A 109 7.27 -23.51 20.21
CA GLY A 109 7.80 -22.88 19.01
C GLY A 109 7.39 -21.41 18.98
N GLY A 110 8.39 -20.51 18.97
CA GLY A 110 8.20 -19.09 19.11
C GLY A 110 7.42 -18.54 17.91
N ARG A 111 6.11 -18.32 18.08
CA ARG A 111 5.35 -17.50 17.14
C ARG A 111 6.02 -16.13 17.07
N SER A 112 6.36 -15.69 15.87
CA SER A 112 6.81 -14.31 15.67
C SER A 112 5.82 -13.36 16.35
N PRO A 113 6.28 -12.34 17.09
CA PRO A 113 5.38 -11.47 17.81
C PRO A 113 4.43 -10.78 16.81
N ALA A 114 3.13 -10.77 17.14
CA ALA A 114 2.08 -10.27 16.28
C ALA A 114 2.27 -8.77 15.93
N TYR A 115 1.80 -8.35 14.74
CA TYR A 115 1.83 -6.96 14.32
C TYR A 115 0.86 -6.12 15.17
N THR A 116 1.27 -4.91 15.53
CA THR A 116 0.44 -3.95 16.27
C THR A 116 -0.27 -2.97 15.35
N VAL A 117 0.25 -2.80 14.13
CA VAL A 117 -0.32 -1.96 13.09
C VAL A 117 -0.23 -2.70 11.76
N VAL A 118 -1.33 -2.73 11.00
CA VAL A 118 -1.39 -3.17 9.61
C VAL A 118 -1.81 -1.98 8.75
N THR A 119 -1.13 -1.72 7.64
CA THR A 119 -1.46 -0.61 6.75
C THR A 119 -1.66 -1.10 5.32
N ALA A 120 -2.75 -0.69 4.69
CA ALA A 120 -3.02 -0.81 3.27
C ALA A 120 -3.18 0.60 2.70
N PHE A 121 -2.07 1.18 2.23
CA PHE A 121 -2.04 2.55 1.72
C PHE A 121 -2.26 2.66 0.22
N GLU A 122 -2.41 1.56 -0.50
CA GLU A 122 -2.90 1.58 -1.87
C GLU A 122 -4.39 1.97 -1.86
N PRO A 123 -4.75 3.15 -2.43
CA PRO A 123 -6.10 3.67 -2.23
C PRO A 123 -7.10 2.94 -3.11
N ILE A 124 -8.16 2.40 -2.52
CA ILE A 124 -9.32 1.86 -3.25
C ILE A 124 -10.31 2.98 -3.65
N GLY A 125 -11.25 2.64 -4.54
CA GLY A 125 -12.30 3.54 -5.00
C GLY A 125 -11.98 4.27 -6.30
N CYS A 126 -11.12 3.68 -7.14
CA CYS A 126 -10.91 4.15 -8.51
C CYS A 126 -10.99 3.03 -9.57
N LEU A 127 -10.84 1.77 -9.17
CA LEU A 127 -10.93 0.63 -10.07
C LEU A 127 -12.02 -0.35 -9.62
N ALA A 128 -12.66 -1.00 -10.59
CA ALA A 128 -13.57 -2.10 -10.28
C ALA A 128 -12.80 -3.27 -9.67
N GLY A 129 -13.28 -3.81 -8.54
CA GLY A 129 -12.65 -4.94 -7.86
C GLY A 129 -11.55 -4.57 -6.86
N ASP A 130 -11.10 -3.31 -6.78
CA ASP A 130 -10.05 -2.90 -5.84
C ASP A 130 -10.43 -3.16 -4.37
N ALA A 131 -11.71 -2.99 -4.02
CA ALA A 131 -12.23 -3.31 -2.69
C ALA A 131 -12.23 -4.82 -2.38
N ASP A 132 -12.41 -5.66 -3.40
CA ASP A 132 -12.39 -7.11 -3.22
C ASP A 132 -10.96 -7.61 -3.06
N GLY A 133 -10.02 -7.13 -3.88
CA GLY A 133 -8.60 -7.42 -3.73
C GLY A 133 -8.05 -7.01 -2.37
N LEU A 134 -8.45 -5.83 -1.85
CA LEU A 134 -8.09 -5.42 -0.49
C LEU A 134 -8.69 -6.33 0.57
N SER A 135 -9.94 -6.80 0.38
CA SER A 135 -10.60 -7.71 1.32
C SER A 135 -9.89 -9.06 1.38
N GLU A 136 -9.42 -9.58 0.25
CA GLU A 136 -8.62 -10.81 0.18
C GLU A 136 -7.30 -10.66 0.94
N GLN A 137 -6.55 -9.60 0.69
CA GLN A 137 -5.31 -9.31 1.42
C GLN A 137 -5.53 -9.20 2.94
N LEU A 138 -6.63 -8.58 3.38
CA LEU A 138 -6.95 -8.47 4.80
C LEU A 138 -7.31 -9.81 5.43
N THR A 139 -7.97 -10.70 4.70
CA THR A 139 -8.27 -12.06 5.19
C THR A 139 -7.00 -12.82 5.57
N GLU A 140 -5.92 -12.62 4.83
CA GLU A 140 -4.61 -13.22 5.11
C GLU A 140 -3.81 -12.45 6.18
N ALA A 141 -3.94 -11.11 6.22
CA ALA A 141 -3.13 -10.25 7.10
C ALA A 141 -3.68 -10.15 8.54
N VAL A 142 -5.01 -10.15 8.73
CA VAL A 142 -5.64 -9.99 10.05
C VAL A 142 -5.18 -11.07 11.04
N PRO A 143 -5.04 -12.36 10.67
CA PRO A 143 -4.51 -13.38 11.57
C PRO A 143 -3.07 -13.15 12.04
N LEU A 144 -2.28 -12.33 11.33
CA LEU A 144 -0.91 -11.98 11.72
C LEU A 144 -0.86 -10.81 12.71
N ALA A 145 -1.96 -10.08 12.84
CA ALA A 145 -2.09 -8.94 13.74
C ALA A 145 -2.46 -9.39 15.16
N GLY A 146 -1.98 -8.66 16.14
CA GLY A 146 -2.35 -8.86 17.54
C GLY A 146 -3.78 -8.42 17.82
N ARG A 147 -4.35 -8.89 18.91
CA ARG A 147 -5.68 -8.44 19.38
C ARG A 147 -5.65 -6.93 19.67
N GLY A 148 -6.65 -6.20 19.19
CA GLY A 148 -6.73 -4.75 19.30
C GLY A 148 -5.77 -3.99 18.38
N ALA A 149 -5.04 -4.67 17.49
CA ALA A 149 -4.15 -4.04 16.54
C ALA A 149 -4.90 -3.07 15.63
N ALA A 150 -4.23 -1.99 15.27
CA ALA A 150 -4.79 -1.02 14.32
C ALA A 150 -4.62 -1.52 12.89
N VAL A 151 -5.70 -1.49 12.12
CA VAL A 151 -5.69 -1.76 10.67
C VAL A 151 -6.11 -0.48 9.96
N VAL A 152 -5.24 0.01 9.09
CA VAL A 152 -5.44 1.26 8.34
C VAL A 152 -5.73 0.95 6.89
N LEU A 153 -6.86 1.44 6.42
CA LEU A 153 -7.29 1.33 5.02
C LEU A 153 -7.28 2.72 4.40
N ALA A 154 -6.84 2.82 3.15
CA ALA A 154 -6.85 4.05 2.39
C ALA A 154 -7.81 3.96 1.20
N GLY A 155 -8.43 5.09 0.85
CA GLY A 155 -9.31 5.20 -0.29
C GLY A 155 -9.23 6.59 -0.91
N TRP A 156 -9.62 6.69 -2.17
CA TRP A 156 -9.81 7.97 -2.80
C TRP A 156 -10.92 8.76 -2.11
N GLY A 157 -10.80 10.05 -2.07
CA GLY A 157 -11.86 10.95 -1.65
C GLY A 157 -12.97 11.05 -2.72
N PRO A 158 -13.99 11.88 -2.45
CA PRO A 158 -15.07 12.05 -3.38
C PRO A 158 -14.53 12.59 -4.72
N PRO A 159 -15.05 12.09 -5.87
CA PRO A 159 -14.51 12.38 -7.21
C PRO A 159 -14.40 13.89 -7.51
N GLU A 160 -15.34 14.69 -7.01
CA GLU A 160 -15.35 16.15 -7.18
C GLU A 160 -14.20 16.87 -6.43
N ARG A 161 -13.48 16.18 -5.56
CA ARG A 161 -12.31 16.67 -4.84
C ARG A 161 -10.99 16.02 -5.26
N CYS A 162 -11.06 15.21 -6.33
CA CYS A 162 -9.91 14.46 -6.84
C CYS A 162 -9.69 14.76 -8.31
N ALA A 163 -8.77 15.66 -8.62
CA ALA A 163 -8.41 16.01 -9.99
C ALA A 163 -7.99 14.79 -10.82
N THR A 164 -7.31 13.84 -10.20
CA THR A 164 -6.91 12.58 -10.86
C THR A 164 -8.10 11.74 -11.32
N ALA A 165 -9.27 11.85 -10.67
CA ALA A 165 -10.46 11.11 -11.07
C ALA A 165 -10.93 11.48 -12.50
N SER A 166 -10.81 12.75 -12.90
CA SER A 166 -11.14 13.19 -14.25
C SER A 166 -10.22 12.61 -15.30
N VAL A 167 -8.92 12.50 -14.99
CA VAL A 167 -7.91 11.93 -15.88
C VAL A 167 -8.08 10.41 -15.99
N LEU A 168 -8.35 9.71 -14.90
CA LEU A 168 -8.61 8.27 -14.92
C LEU A 168 -9.85 7.89 -15.73
N ARG A 169 -10.85 8.77 -15.81
CA ARG A 169 -12.00 8.58 -16.70
C ARG A 169 -11.61 8.51 -18.18
N VAL A 170 -10.57 9.23 -18.59
CA VAL A 170 -10.04 9.16 -19.96
C VAL A 170 -9.57 7.75 -20.29
N ALA A 171 -8.81 7.12 -19.38
CA ALA A 171 -8.34 5.74 -19.55
C ALA A 171 -9.49 4.77 -19.82
N THR A 172 -10.58 4.91 -19.06
CA THR A 172 -11.77 4.07 -19.22
C THR A 172 -12.51 4.33 -20.54
N MET A 173 -12.69 5.59 -20.90
CA MET A 173 -13.40 5.97 -22.13
C MET A 173 -12.66 5.48 -23.38
N LEU A 174 -11.33 5.47 -23.36
CA LEU A 174 -10.53 4.98 -24.46
C LEU A 174 -10.43 3.46 -24.50
N ALA A 175 -10.37 2.79 -23.34
CA ALA A 175 -10.27 1.33 -23.28
C ALA A 175 -11.58 0.62 -23.73
N GLU A 176 -12.75 1.18 -23.40
CA GLU A 176 -14.06 0.57 -23.68
C GLU A 176 -15.09 1.57 -24.19
N PRO A 177 -14.92 2.16 -25.38
CA PRO A 177 -15.79 3.23 -25.87
C PRO A 177 -17.28 2.80 -26.07
N LEU A 178 -17.52 1.48 -26.22
CA LEU A 178 -18.87 0.96 -26.52
C LEU A 178 -19.59 0.32 -25.34
N ARG A 179 -18.90 0.05 -24.22
CA ARG A 179 -19.50 -0.71 -23.11
C ARG A 179 -19.94 0.12 -21.91
N GLY A 180 -19.51 1.38 -21.78
CA GLY A 180 -19.93 2.25 -20.66
C GLY A 180 -19.61 1.74 -19.24
N THR A 181 -19.04 0.55 -19.13
CA THR A 181 -18.69 -0.16 -17.89
C THR A 181 -17.18 -0.33 -17.83
N GLY A 182 -16.46 0.78 -17.90
CA GLY A 182 -15.00 0.72 -17.81
C GLY A 182 -14.52 0.26 -16.46
N THR A 183 -13.23 -0.06 -16.38
CA THR A 183 -12.54 -0.47 -15.15
C THR A 183 -12.55 0.61 -14.06
N TRP A 184 -12.86 1.88 -14.43
CA TRP A 184 -12.98 2.96 -13.46
C TRP A 184 -14.30 2.87 -12.67
N ARG A 185 -14.20 2.96 -11.35
CA ARG A 185 -15.32 3.04 -10.43
C ARG A 185 -15.11 4.23 -9.48
N PRO A 186 -16.06 5.15 -9.35
CA PRO A 186 -15.95 6.22 -8.38
C PRO A 186 -15.96 5.67 -6.96
N ALA A 187 -15.20 6.30 -6.06
CA ALA A 187 -15.21 5.99 -4.65
C ALA A 187 -16.62 6.22 -4.06
N HIS A 188 -17.15 5.24 -3.35
CA HIS A 188 -18.36 5.38 -2.54
C HIS A 188 -17.99 5.76 -1.10
N ARG A 189 -18.96 6.37 -0.43
CA ARG A 189 -18.76 6.90 0.91
C ARG A 189 -18.32 5.83 1.91
N ASP A 190 -18.87 4.64 1.80
CA ASP A 190 -18.74 3.57 2.80
C ASP A 190 -17.85 2.41 2.34
N ASP A 191 -17.13 2.55 1.23
CA ASP A 191 -16.25 1.52 0.67
C ASP A 191 -15.26 0.96 1.70
N LEU A 192 -14.60 1.82 2.48
CA LEU A 192 -13.62 1.40 3.48
C LEU A 192 -14.28 0.68 4.66
N GLU A 193 -15.46 1.14 5.08
CA GLU A 193 -16.25 0.52 6.13
C GLU A 193 -16.77 -0.86 5.73
N ASP A 194 -17.16 -1.01 4.46
CA ASP A 194 -17.61 -2.30 3.93
C ASP A 194 -16.48 -3.31 3.85
N VAL A 195 -15.28 -2.89 3.43
CA VAL A 195 -14.07 -3.72 3.46
C VAL A 195 -13.73 -4.10 4.89
N ALA A 196 -13.70 -3.15 5.82
CA ALA A 196 -13.40 -3.42 7.23
C ALA A 196 -14.39 -4.41 7.84
N ARG A 197 -15.70 -4.26 7.56
CA ARG A 197 -16.75 -5.17 8.05
C ARG A 197 -16.59 -6.58 7.50
N ARG A 198 -16.29 -6.72 6.19
CA ARG A 198 -16.03 -8.03 5.57
C ARG A 198 -14.82 -8.73 6.19
N ALA A 199 -13.79 -7.98 6.58
CA ALA A 199 -12.61 -8.51 7.26
C ALA A 199 -12.80 -8.73 8.78
N GLY A 200 -14.02 -8.56 9.32
CA GLY A 200 -14.30 -8.75 10.76
C GLY A 200 -13.66 -7.68 11.65
N LEU A 201 -13.34 -6.51 11.10
CA LEU A 201 -12.72 -5.41 11.82
C LEU A 201 -13.76 -4.43 12.37
N ARG A 202 -13.46 -3.83 13.51
CA ARG A 202 -14.30 -2.80 14.13
C ARG A 202 -13.75 -1.41 13.77
N PRO A 203 -14.51 -0.53 13.08
CA PRO A 203 -14.10 0.85 12.84
C PRO A 203 -13.83 1.60 14.16
N ASP A 204 -12.72 2.36 14.19
CA ASP A 204 -12.26 3.12 15.37
C ASP A 204 -12.10 4.62 15.07
N GLY A 205 -11.89 4.98 13.82
CA GLY A 205 -11.80 6.37 13.41
C GLY A 205 -11.48 6.53 11.93
N SER A 206 -11.69 7.72 11.42
CA SER A 206 -11.39 8.04 10.02
C SER A 206 -10.90 9.47 9.87
N GLY A 207 -10.35 9.78 8.70
CA GLY A 207 -9.96 11.14 8.36
C GLY A 207 -9.83 11.33 6.85
N ARG A 208 -9.66 12.59 6.46
CA ARG A 208 -9.38 13.01 5.08
C ARG A 208 -8.12 13.84 5.06
N VAL A 209 -7.30 13.64 4.04
CA VAL A 209 -6.02 14.32 3.88
C VAL A 209 -5.90 14.82 2.45
N ALA A 210 -5.53 16.07 2.28
CA ALA A 210 -5.16 16.62 0.98
C ALA A 210 -3.77 16.12 0.61
N CYS A 211 -3.69 15.43 -0.53
CA CYS A 211 -2.44 14.95 -1.11
C CYS A 211 -2.40 15.40 -2.58
N PRO A 212 -2.05 16.65 -2.85
CA PRO A 212 -1.96 17.12 -4.22
C PRO A 212 -0.80 16.45 -4.95
N PHE A 213 -0.98 16.24 -6.26
CA PHE A 213 0.06 15.76 -7.14
C PHE A 213 0.63 16.94 -7.92
N GLY A 214 1.91 17.22 -7.75
CA GLY A 214 2.63 18.27 -8.46
C GLY A 214 3.63 17.69 -9.45
N TYR A 215 3.68 18.28 -10.65
CA TYR A 215 4.64 17.95 -11.70
C TYR A 215 5.25 19.21 -12.26
N ALA A 216 6.48 19.10 -12.75
CA ALA A 216 7.23 20.24 -13.28
C ALA A 216 6.58 20.81 -14.56
N ASP A 217 5.94 19.94 -15.36
CA ASP A 217 5.31 20.27 -16.63
C ASP A 217 4.28 19.20 -17.01
N VAL A 218 3.53 19.42 -18.09
CA VAL A 218 2.51 18.49 -18.61
C VAL A 218 3.15 17.16 -19.03
N ASP A 219 4.31 17.18 -19.69
CA ASP A 219 4.99 15.96 -20.14
C ASP A 219 5.41 15.07 -18.96
N SER A 220 5.89 15.69 -17.89
CA SER A 220 6.21 14.98 -16.64
C SER A 220 4.97 14.41 -15.96
N ALA A 221 3.84 15.12 -16.02
CA ALA A 221 2.56 14.64 -15.50
C ALA A 221 2.05 13.44 -16.31
N VAL A 222 2.07 13.53 -17.63
CA VAL A 222 1.69 12.43 -18.55
C VAL A 222 2.56 11.19 -18.27
N ARG A 223 3.89 11.33 -18.26
CA ARG A 223 4.79 10.23 -17.92
C ARG A 223 4.52 9.61 -16.56
N GLY A 224 4.29 10.47 -15.54
CA GLY A 224 4.01 10.02 -14.19
C GLY A 224 2.69 9.24 -14.07
N LEU A 225 1.65 9.67 -14.78
CA LEU A 225 0.36 8.99 -14.82
C LEU A 225 0.44 7.65 -15.56
N LEU A 226 1.12 7.63 -16.71
CA LEU A 226 1.31 6.42 -17.48
C LEU A 226 2.15 5.36 -16.74
N SER A 227 3.11 5.78 -15.92
CA SER A 227 3.93 4.87 -15.12
C SER A 227 3.16 4.09 -14.06
N THR A 228 1.90 4.44 -13.83
CA THR A 228 1.02 3.70 -12.91
C THR A 228 0.49 2.39 -13.49
N GLY A 229 0.58 2.19 -14.82
CA GLY A 229 -0.01 1.05 -15.54
C GLY A 229 -1.54 1.14 -15.71
N LEU A 230 -2.20 2.14 -15.14
CA LEU A 230 -3.67 2.29 -15.21
C LEU A 230 -4.18 2.60 -16.61
N PHE A 231 -3.31 3.05 -17.50
CA PHE A 231 -3.62 3.39 -18.90
C PHE A 231 -3.24 2.29 -19.91
N ASP A 232 -2.62 1.18 -19.47
CA ASP A 232 -2.22 0.10 -20.36
C ASP A 232 -3.38 -0.49 -21.18
N PRO A 233 -4.59 -0.69 -20.60
CA PRO A 233 -5.75 -1.12 -21.40
C PRO A 233 -6.14 -0.10 -22.48
N ALA A 234 -6.06 1.19 -22.20
CA ALA A 234 -6.35 2.25 -23.17
C ALA A 234 -5.31 2.28 -24.30
N ILE A 235 -4.02 2.14 -23.95
CA ILE A 235 -2.92 2.05 -24.93
C ILE A 235 -3.10 0.82 -25.84
N SER A 236 -3.52 -0.31 -25.27
CA SER A 236 -3.77 -1.54 -26.03
C SER A 236 -4.98 -1.44 -26.96
N ALA A 237 -6.01 -0.67 -26.56
CA ALA A 237 -7.24 -0.50 -27.33
C ALA A 237 -7.14 0.56 -28.43
N THR A 238 -6.23 1.53 -28.28
CA THR A 238 -6.00 2.63 -29.22
C THR A 238 -4.53 2.66 -29.65
N ASP A 239 -3.80 3.67 -29.24
CA ASP A 239 -2.35 3.76 -29.32
C ASP A 239 -1.81 4.73 -28.27
N ARG A 240 -0.51 4.69 -28.03
CA ARG A 240 0.19 5.51 -27.04
C ARG A 240 0.02 7.01 -27.30
N ILE A 241 0.09 7.43 -28.57
CA ILE A 241 0.06 8.85 -28.95
C ILE A 241 -1.32 9.45 -28.64
N GLN A 242 -2.39 8.70 -28.95
CA GLN A 242 -3.75 9.12 -28.64
C GLN A 242 -3.97 9.24 -27.12
N VAL A 243 -3.50 8.26 -26.35
CA VAL A 243 -3.63 8.28 -24.88
C VAL A 243 -2.85 9.45 -24.29
N ASP A 244 -1.62 9.70 -24.74
CA ASP A 244 -0.79 10.83 -24.29
C ASP A 244 -1.52 12.17 -24.52
N LYS A 245 -2.11 12.34 -25.72
CA LYS A 245 -2.86 13.55 -26.08
C LYS A 245 -4.09 13.75 -25.21
N GLU A 246 -4.89 12.74 -25.01
CA GLU A 246 -6.13 12.82 -24.19
C GLU A 246 -5.80 13.09 -22.73
N ILE A 247 -4.72 12.50 -22.18
CA ILE A 247 -4.25 12.80 -20.84
C ILE A 247 -3.81 14.26 -20.75
N ALA A 248 -3.04 14.75 -21.71
CA ALA A 248 -2.57 16.14 -21.75
C ALA A 248 -3.75 17.12 -21.80
N GLU A 249 -4.77 16.86 -22.61
CA GLU A 249 -6.01 17.65 -22.67
C GLU A 249 -6.76 17.62 -21.30
N ALA A 250 -6.85 16.46 -20.66
CA ALA A 250 -7.48 16.33 -19.35
C ALA A 250 -6.69 17.04 -18.23
N LEU A 251 -5.39 17.25 -18.42
CA LEU A 251 -4.54 17.98 -17.48
C LEU A 251 -4.62 19.50 -17.61
N HIS A 252 -5.07 20.02 -18.76
CA HIS A 252 -5.10 21.45 -19.03
C HIS A 252 -5.77 22.31 -17.93
N PRO A 253 -6.88 21.91 -17.28
CA PRO A 253 -7.48 22.68 -16.18
C PRO A 253 -6.59 22.78 -14.93
N TYR A 254 -5.55 21.95 -14.84
CA TYR A 254 -4.63 21.86 -13.69
C TYR A 254 -3.26 22.45 -13.98
N GLU A 255 -3.03 22.95 -15.20
CA GLU A 255 -1.84 23.65 -15.60
C GLU A 255 -1.85 25.06 -15.02
N ARG A 256 -0.74 25.50 -14.44
CA ARG A 256 -0.53 26.82 -13.89
C ARG A 256 0.17 27.74 -14.89
N GLN A 257 0.12 29.02 -14.64
CA GLN A 257 0.76 30.02 -15.51
C GLN A 257 2.30 29.86 -15.64
N ASP A 258 2.92 29.20 -14.67
CA ASP A 258 4.35 28.86 -14.69
C ASP A 258 4.67 27.55 -15.42
N GLY A 259 3.67 26.92 -16.03
CA GLY A 259 3.79 25.66 -16.77
C GLY A 259 3.78 24.40 -15.88
N THR A 260 3.73 24.55 -14.54
CA THR A 260 3.61 23.42 -13.63
C THR A 260 2.20 22.85 -13.64
N VAL A 261 2.06 21.54 -13.38
CA VAL A 261 0.76 20.90 -13.22
C VAL A 261 0.51 20.64 -11.75
N TRP A 262 -0.65 21.08 -11.25
CA TRP A 262 -1.04 20.89 -9.86
C TRP A 262 -2.44 20.29 -9.77
N MET A 263 -2.50 19.03 -9.40
CA MET A 263 -3.72 18.25 -9.28
C MET A 263 -4.14 18.14 -7.81
N PRO A 264 -5.14 18.90 -7.34
CA PRO A 264 -5.67 18.72 -6.00
C PRO A 264 -6.33 17.35 -5.88
N ASN A 265 -5.93 16.57 -4.87
CA ASN A 265 -6.53 15.29 -4.54
C ASN A 265 -6.76 15.23 -3.04
N VAL A 266 -7.82 14.54 -2.64
CA VAL A 266 -8.14 14.23 -1.26
C VAL A 266 -8.21 12.73 -1.12
N PHE A 267 -7.53 12.19 -0.12
CA PHE A 267 -7.61 10.79 0.25
C PHE A 267 -8.34 10.65 1.57
N ARG A 268 -9.02 9.54 1.72
CA ARG A 268 -9.66 9.11 2.95
C ARG A 268 -8.86 7.98 3.57
N TYR A 269 -8.81 7.93 4.88
CA TYR A 269 -8.36 6.74 5.61
C TYR A 269 -9.38 6.33 6.65
N LEU A 270 -9.45 5.03 6.90
CA LEU A 270 -10.18 4.41 7.99
C LEU A 270 -9.19 3.68 8.89
N ILE A 271 -9.30 3.90 10.19
CA ILE A 271 -8.64 3.09 11.21
C ILE A 271 -9.68 2.14 11.77
N ALA A 272 -9.39 0.86 11.75
CA ALA A 272 -10.20 -0.18 12.36
C ALA A 272 -9.35 -1.00 13.34
N ARG A 273 -9.98 -1.81 14.19
CA ARG A 273 -9.31 -2.66 15.19
C ARG A 273 -9.66 -4.12 14.95
N THR A 274 -8.66 -4.98 15.13
CA THR A 274 -8.88 -6.43 15.28
C THR A 274 -9.62 -6.71 16.59
N LEU A 275 -10.43 -7.78 16.62
CA LEU A 275 -11.22 -8.19 17.78
C LEU A 275 -10.41 -9.04 18.79
#